data_5dc2b1ce99953a41799a258350d50697
#
_entry.id   5dc2b1ce99953a41799a258350d50697
#
_cell.length_a   1.000
_cell.length_b   1.000
_cell.length_c   1.000
_cell.angle_alpha   90.00
_cell.angle_beta   90.00
_cell.angle_gamma   90.00
#
_symmetry.space_group_name_H-M   'P 1'
#
loop_
_entity.id
_entity.type
_entity.pdbx_description
1 polymer ?
#
loop_
_entity_poly.entity_id
_entity_poly.type
_entity_poly.pdbx_seq_one_letter_code
_entity_poly.pdbx_strand_id
1 'polypeptide(L)'
;MKKTLALFCSAMALIVAAQSSNASIIWQGDFETGDISQWNTPINVAGLSVTNDCVFDGKHAGKVRLTGDDSFLWKGNKSLNRSEFHHRNSAGMTHEGKDTFFAFSFYLPKKLSQHKHELGYWESDKSWQQMLRFNIAGSELSFQETAAKKVLWKLPEGAAPGKWHRVAMHIHWSTDPEVGSAEVWINGKHMGKHHFKNLPTQDALMFTQIGILRTQEKTVEEIFIDGAIETDNLTELLERDTHLIGKTCPAKIDKH
;
A
#
# COMPACT_ATOMS: atom_id res chain seq x y z
N MET A 1 42.33 65.81 -23.94
CA MET A 1 41.46 65.39 -22.84
C MET A 1 40.53 64.30 -23.35
N LYS A 2 40.84 62.95 -23.06
CA LYS A 2 40.03 61.80 -23.47
C LYS A 2 39.20 61.40 -22.27
N LYS A 3 37.86 61.43 -22.36
CA LYS A 3 36.94 61.00 -21.33
C LYS A 3 36.62 59.50 -21.59
N THR A 4 37.03 58.62 -20.67
CA THR A 4 36.73 57.20 -20.68
C THR A 4 35.38 57.02 -20.01
N LEU A 5 34.42 56.41 -20.73
CA LEU A 5 33.09 56.09 -20.24
C LEU A 5 33.13 54.62 -19.75
N ALA A 6 32.96 54.42 -18.47
CA ALA A 6 32.87 53.08 -17.86
C ALA A 6 31.42 52.61 -17.92
N LEU A 7 31.18 51.49 -18.63
CA LEU A 7 29.89 50.82 -18.67
C LEU A 7 29.82 49.85 -17.47
N PHE A 8 28.91 50.09 -16.53
CA PHE A 8 28.55 49.15 -15.48
C PHE A 8 27.47 48.19 -16.01
N CYS A 9 27.84 46.95 -16.29
CA CYS A 9 26.88 45.89 -16.52
C CYS A 9 26.46 45.30 -15.18
N SER A 10 25.25 45.63 -14.69
CA SER A 10 24.63 44.98 -13.56
C SER A 10 24.02 43.62 -14.03
N ALA A 11 24.67 42.52 -13.67
CA ALA A 11 24.10 41.19 -13.84
C ALA A 11 23.03 40.97 -12.76
N MET A 12 21.78 40.99 -13.16
CA MET A 12 20.64 40.68 -12.31
C MET A 12 20.49 39.13 -12.28
N ALA A 13 20.97 38.52 -11.23
CA ALA A 13 20.78 37.09 -11.01
C ALA A 13 19.30 36.83 -10.67
N LEU A 14 18.56 36.20 -11.58
CA LEU A 14 17.24 35.64 -11.27
C LEU A 14 17.42 34.45 -10.35
N ILE A 15 17.11 34.62 -9.09
CA ILE A 15 16.92 33.52 -8.16
C ILE A 15 15.53 32.92 -8.47
N VAL A 16 15.48 31.85 -9.25
CA VAL A 16 14.28 31.03 -9.37
C VAL A 16 14.14 30.25 -8.06
N ALA A 17 13.32 30.76 -7.16
CA ALA A 17 12.89 29.97 -6.01
C ALA A 17 12.06 28.81 -6.54
N ALA A 18 12.62 27.60 -6.49
CA ALA A 18 11.86 26.38 -6.66
C ALA A 18 10.84 26.35 -5.51
N GLN A 19 9.59 26.63 -5.82
CA GLN A 19 8.49 26.34 -4.89
C GLN A 19 8.39 24.82 -4.83
N SER A 20 8.91 24.24 -3.76
CA SER A 20 8.54 22.87 -3.36
C SER A 20 7.05 22.93 -3.06
N SER A 21 6.22 22.43 -3.98
CA SER A 21 4.83 22.16 -3.68
C SER A 21 4.84 21.06 -2.61
N ASN A 22 4.54 21.42 -1.37
CA ASN A 22 4.27 20.42 -0.36
C ASN A 22 3.09 19.59 -0.87
N ALA A 23 3.31 18.29 -1.11
CA ALA A 23 2.24 17.40 -1.49
C ALA A 23 1.19 17.37 -0.38
N SER A 24 -0.06 17.33 -0.80
CA SER A 24 -1.18 17.23 0.12
C SER A 24 -1.35 15.75 0.51
N ILE A 25 -1.29 15.47 1.80
CA ILE A 25 -1.69 14.18 2.35
C ILE A 25 -3.22 14.14 2.31
N ILE A 26 -3.76 13.22 1.50
CA ILE A 26 -5.20 13.04 1.35
C ILE A 26 -5.73 12.17 2.50
N TRP A 27 -4.97 11.12 2.85
CA TRP A 27 -5.31 10.22 3.95
C TRP A 27 -4.05 9.56 4.52
N GLN A 28 -4.12 9.19 5.78
CA GLN A 28 -3.04 8.54 6.52
C GLN A 28 -3.60 7.45 7.42
N GLY A 29 -3.02 6.25 7.35
CA GLY A 29 -3.37 5.08 8.15
C GLY A 29 -2.12 4.49 8.80
N ASP A 30 -1.39 5.33 9.55
CA ASP A 30 -0.10 5.06 10.18
C ASP A 30 -0.22 4.59 11.62
N PHE A 31 -1.43 4.44 12.14
CA PHE A 31 -1.74 3.98 13.50
C PHE A 31 -1.23 4.89 14.63
N GLU A 32 -0.74 6.09 14.34
CA GLU A 32 -0.19 7.00 15.35
C GLU A 32 -1.26 7.59 16.28
N THR A 33 -2.54 7.36 16.01
CA THR A 33 -3.65 7.56 16.98
C THR A 33 -3.61 6.57 18.13
N GLY A 34 -2.83 5.49 18.04
CA GLY A 34 -2.77 4.42 19.04
C GLY A 34 -3.92 3.41 18.95
N ASP A 35 -4.76 3.52 17.92
CA ASP A 35 -5.89 2.64 17.65
C ASP A 35 -6.11 2.47 16.13
N ILE A 36 -7.19 1.76 15.74
CA ILE A 36 -7.52 1.51 14.34
C ILE A 36 -8.51 2.54 13.74
N SER A 37 -8.75 3.66 14.41
CA SER A 37 -9.79 4.64 14.04
C SER A 37 -9.54 5.33 12.69
N GLN A 38 -8.28 5.37 12.22
CA GLN A 38 -7.92 5.90 10.91
C GLN A 38 -8.45 5.01 9.76
N TRP A 39 -8.77 3.74 10.04
CA TRP A 39 -9.26 2.78 9.08
C TRP A 39 -10.77 2.59 9.21
N ASN A 40 -11.48 2.76 8.10
CA ASN A 40 -12.95 2.62 8.11
C ASN A 40 -13.35 1.15 7.87
N THR A 41 -14.42 0.73 8.53
CA THR A 41 -15.07 -0.56 8.32
C THR A 41 -14.11 -1.78 8.26
N PRO A 42 -13.17 -1.94 9.21
CA PRO A 42 -12.24 -3.06 9.20
C PRO A 42 -12.99 -4.40 9.28
N ILE A 43 -12.37 -5.45 8.72
CA ILE A 43 -12.98 -6.77 8.62
C ILE A 43 -12.35 -7.70 9.65
N ASN A 44 -13.18 -8.40 10.42
CA ASN A 44 -12.77 -9.30 11.50
C ASN A 44 -11.82 -8.62 12.49
N VAL A 45 -12.35 -7.64 13.19
CA VAL A 45 -11.61 -6.78 14.15
C VAL A 45 -10.89 -7.59 15.22
N ALA A 46 -11.39 -8.79 15.57
CA ALA A 46 -10.74 -9.65 16.56
C ALA A 46 -9.32 -10.07 16.18
N GLY A 47 -9.01 -10.10 14.87
CA GLY A 47 -7.66 -10.38 14.36
C GLY A 47 -6.80 -9.13 14.20
N LEU A 48 -7.32 -7.92 14.50
CA LEU A 48 -6.63 -6.64 14.33
C LEU A 48 -6.23 -6.06 15.69
N SER A 49 -5.07 -5.47 15.76
CA SER A 49 -4.61 -4.73 16.93
C SER A 49 -3.60 -3.65 16.53
N VAL A 50 -3.31 -2.73 17.41
CA VAL A 50 -2.21 -1.79 17.33
C VAL A 50 -1.11 -2.23 18.28
N THR A 51 0.14 -2.07 17.88
CA THR A 51 1.31 -2.51 18.63
C THR A 51 2.44 -1.50 18.52
N ASN A 52 3.36 -1.53 19.49
CA ASN A 52 4.64 -0.82 19.47
C ASN A 52 5.85 -1.78 19.41
N ASP A 53 5.61 -3.08 19.29
CA ASP A 53 6.68 -4.09 19.27
C ASP A 53 7.53 -4.05 18.00
N CYS A 54 6.87 -3.73 16.88
CA CYS A 54 7.48 -3.75 15.55
C CYS A 54 6.85 -2.66 14.69
N VAL A 55 7.55 -1.56 14.49
CA VAL A 55 7.05 -0.31 13.91
C VAL A 55 7.92 0.08 12.73
N PHE A 56 7.33 0.47 11.62
CA PHE A 56 8.05 1.01 10.46
C PHE A 56 8.50 2.45 10.73
N ASP A 57 7.54 3.33 11.04
CA ASP A 57 7.78 4.72 11.41
C ASP A 57 6.97 5.07 12.67
N GLY A 58 7.36 6.13 13.38
CA GLY A 58 6.64 6.61 14.57
C GLY A 58 6.72 5.65 15.76
N LYS A 59 5.57 5.43 16.42
CA LYS A 59 5.44 4.68 17.68
C LYS A 59 4.55 3.46 17.59
N HIS A 60 3.67 3.41 16.59
CA HIS A 60 2.63 2.40 16.49
C HIS A 60 2.58 1.79 15.09
N ALA A 61 2.16 0.53 15.03
CA ALA A 61 1.88 -0.17 13.78
C ALA A 61 0.62 -1.02 13.94
N GLY A 62 -0.07 -1.28 12.86
CA GLY A 62 -1.15 -2.25 12.82
C GLY A 62 -0.60 -3.67 12.81
N LYS A 63 -1.24 -4.57 13.54
CA LYS A 63 -0.94 -6.00 13.55
C LYS A 63 -2.17 -6.78 13.12
N VAL A 64 -1.99 -7.66 12.17
CA VAL A 64 -2.97 -8.67 11.76
C VAL A 64 -2.49 -10.01 12.27
N ARG A 65 -3.33 -10.71 13.03
CA ARG A 65 -3.08 -12.07 13.49
C ARG A 65 -4.27 -12.93 13.11
N LEU A 66 -4.05 -13.95 12.32
CA LEU A 66 -5.07 -14.85 11.81
C LEU A 66 -4.79 -16.28 12.29
N THR A 67 -5.81 -16.92 12.84
CA THR A 67 -5.76 -18.33 13.30
C THR A 67 -6.71 -19.19 12.47
N GLY A 68 -6.58 -20.51 12.55
CA GLY A 68 -7.49 -21.42 11.87
C GLY A 68 -8.93 -21.38 12.43
N ASP A 69 -9.09 -20.88 13.65
CA ASP A 69 -10.39 -20.74 14.32
C ASP A 69 -11.05 -19.38 14.02
N ASP A 70 -10.29 -18.42 13.49
CA ASP A 70 -10.80 -17.12 13.07
C ASP A 70 -11.60 -17.29 11.78
N SER A 71 -12.71 -17.99 11.90
CA SER A 71 -13.64 -18.19 10.81
C SER A 71 -14.42 -16.92 10.56
N PHE A 72 -13.81 -15.95 9.89
CA PHE A 72 -14.60 -14.91 9.28
C PHE A 72 -15.30 -15.49 8.05
N LEU A 73 -16.53 -15.91 8.28
CA LEU A 73 -17.36 -16.50 7.23
C LEU A 73 -17.98 -15.36 6.42
N TRP A 74 -17.31 -14.93 5.38
CA TRP A 74 -17.93 -13.96 4.47
C TRP A 74 -19.12 -14.61 3.76
N LYS A 75 -20.34 -14.11 4.03
CA LYS A 75 -21.60 -14.59 3.43
C LYS A 75 -21.78 -16.11 3.47
N GLY A 76 -21.35 -16.74 4.57
CA GLY A 76 -21.48 -18.20 4.72
C GLY A 76 -20.40 -19.02 4.01
N ASN A 77 -19.39 -18.39 3.40
CA ASN A 77 -18.23 -19.09 2.86
C ASN A 77 -17.31 -19.55 4.00
N LYS A 78 -17.40 -20.83 4.35
CA LYS A 78 -16.63 -21.44 5.44
C LYS A 78 -15.18 -21.75 5.08
N SER A 79 -14.75 -21.46 3.86
CA SER A 79 -13.41 -21.80 3.37
C SER A 79 -12.44 -20.65 3.39
N LEU A 80 -12.79 -19.48 3.93
CA LEU A 80 -11.93 -18.31 4.00
C LEU A 80 -11.61 -17.92 5.44
N ASN A 81 -10.33 -17.61 5.68
CA ASN A 81 -9.90 -16.82 6.83
C ASN A 81 -9.50 -15.43 6.34
N ARG A 82 -9.94 -14.38 7.04
CA ARG A 82 -9.53 -13.01 6.71
C ARG A 82 -9.57 -12.12 7.93
N SER A 83 -8.64 -11.16 7.96
CA SER A 83 -8.64 -10.02 8.88
C SER A 83 -7.89 -8.88 8.20
N GLU A 84 -8.53 -7.72 8.05
CA GLU A 84 -8.05 -6.67 7.15
C GLU A 84 -8.42 -5.29 7.66
N PHE A 85 -7.47 -4.36 7.56
CA PHE A 85 -7.69 -2.93 7.63
C PHE A 85 -8.31 -2.46 6.32
N HIS A 86 -9.33 -1.63 6.41
CA HIS A 86 -10.10 -1.21 5.26
C HIS A 86 -10.08 0.33 5.16
N HIS A 87 -9.71 0.83 3.99
CA HIS A 87 -9.73 2.24 3.67
C HIS A 87 -10.65 2.51 2.47
N ARG A 88 -11.69 3.31 2.73
CA ARG A 88 -12.51 3.90 1.67
C ARG A 88 -11.99 5.29 1.39
N ASN A 89 -11.45 5.47 0.20
CA ASN A 89 -10.98 6.75 -0.26
C ASN A 89 -12.07 7.82 -0.18
N SER A 90 -11.67 9.05 0.06
CA SER A 90 -12.57 10.19 -0.07
C SER A 90 -13.20 10.20 -1.47
N ALA A 91 -14.47 10.57 -1.53
CA ALA A 91 -15.24 10.58 -2.76
C ALA A 91 -14.49 11.30 -3.88
N GLY A 92 -14.27 10.61 -5.00
CA GLY A 92 -13.74 11.19 -6.21
C GLY A 92 -12.34 10.79 -6.62
N MET A 93 -11.55 10.12 -5.76
CA MET A 93 -10.16 9.76 -6.09
C MET A 93 -10.02 8.43 -6.85
N THR A 94 -11.07 7.65 -6.96
CA THR A 94 -11.05 6.32 -7.59
C THR A 94 -12.08 6.17 -8.70
N HIS A 95 -12.50 7.28 -9.31
CA HIS A 95 -13.42 7.29 -10.45
C HIS A 95 -12.68 7.16 -11.78
N GLU A 96 -13.44 6.93 -12.84
CA GLU A 96 -12.98 6.99 -14.23
C GLU A 96 -12.15 8.25 -14.48
N GLY A 97 -10.93 8.08 -15.00
CA GLY A 97 -10.01 9.17 -15.35
C GLY A 97 -9.32 9.83 -14.15
N LYS A 98 -9.40 9.27 -12.94
CA LYS A 98 -8.69 9.77 -11.75
C LYS A 98 -7.44 8.95 -11.44
N ASP A 99 -6.53 9.60 -10.73
CA ASP A 99 -5.29 8.99 -10.25
C ASP A 99 -5.35 8.77 -8.74
N THR A 100 -4.82 7.64 -8.29
CA THR A 100 -4.57 7.35 -6.88
C THR A 100 -3.08 7.10 -6.70
N PHE A 101 -2.46 7.83 -5.78
CA PHE A 101 -1.08 7.62 -5.32
C PHE A 101 -1.14 7.07 -3.90
N PHE A 102 -0.80 5.80 -3.73
CA PHE A 102 -0.98 5.10 -2.48
C PHE A 102 0.28 4.30 -2.10
N ALA A 103 0.64 4.30 -0.82
CA ALA A 103 1.70 3.46 -0.32
C ALA A 103 1.33 2.84 1.03
N PHE A 104 1.95 1.72 1.35
CA PHE A 104 1.92 1.10 2.66
C PHE A 104 3.19 0.26 2.88
N SER A 105 3.50 -0.03 4.12
CA SER A 105 4.61 -0.90 4.49
C SER A 105 4.09 -2.13 5.21
N PHE A 106 4.77 -3.26 5.03
CA PHE A 106 4.43 -4.51 5.70
C PHE A 106 5.67 -5.24 6.18
N TYR A 107 5.50 -6.02 7.23
CA TYR A 107 6.56 -6.84 7.82
C TYR A 107 6.01 -8.23 8.15
N LEU A 108 6.78 -9.24 7.81
CA LEU A 108 6.48 -10.63 8.16
C LEU A 108 7.42 -11.07 9.27
N PRO A 109 6.94 -11.41 10.48
CA PRO A 109 7.81 -11.96 11.53
C PRO A 109 8.36 -13.35 11.17
N LYS A 110 7.60 -14.09 10.36
CA LYS A 110 7.95 -15.40 9.82
C LYS A 110 7.50 -15.51 8.38
N LYS A 111 8.15 -16.40 7.63
CA LYS A 111 7.69 -16.79 6.31
C LYS A 111 6.27 -17.35 6.39
N LEU A 112 5.37 -16.85 5.55
CA LEU A 112 4.01 -17.39 5.45
C LEU A 112 4.01 -18.80 4.83
N SER A 113 2.91 -19.50 4.93
CA SER A 113 2.71 -20.78 4.25
C SER A 113 2.81 -20.60 2.72
N GLN A 114 2.99 -21.72 2.00
CA GLN A 114 3.09 -21.68 0.52
C GLN A 114 1.74 -21.50 -0.16
N HIS A 115 0.65 -21.48 0.59
CA HIS A 115 -0.65 -21.12 0.06
C HIS A 115 -0.70 -19.63 -0.27
N LYS A 116 -1.60 -19.26 -1.17
CA LYS A 116 -1.77 -17.87 -1.55
C LYS A 116 -2.46 -17.08 -0.44
N HIS A 117 -1.83 -15.98 -0.04
CA HIS A 117 -2.38 -14.96 0.85
C HIS A 117 -2.59 -13.68 0.07
N GLU A 118 -3.77 -13.13 0.08
CA GLU A 118 -4.01 -11.79 -0.43
C GLU A 118 -3.60 -10.80 0.65
N LEU A 119 -2.53 -10.04 0.37
CA LEU A 119 -1.94 -9.04 1.28
C LEU A 119 -2.71 -7.72 1.23
N GLY A 120 -3.13 -7.34 0.03
CA GLY A 120 -3.85 -6.10 -0.20
C GLY A 120 -4.44 -6.08 -1.59
N TYR A 121 -5.60 -5.47 -1.73
CA TYR A 121 -6.32 -5.41 -3.00
C TYR A 121 -7.24 -4.20 -3.06
N TRP A 122 -7.67 -3.88 -4.28
CA TRP A 122 -8.66 -2.87 -4.55
C TRP A 122 -9.94 -3.53 -5.07
N GLU A 123 -11.04 -3.21 -4.42
CA GLU A 123 -12.36 -3.81 -4.64
C GLU A 123 -13.40 -2.73 -4.92
N SER A 124 -14.37 -3.04 -5.77
CA SER A 124 -15.46 -2.12 -6.13
C SER A 124 -16.58 -2.11 -5.10
N ASP A 125 -17.05 -0.92 -4.75
CA ASP A 125 -18.21 -0.72 -3.87
C ASP A 125 -19.53 -1.19 -4.49
N LYS A 126 -19.61 -1.28 -5.82
CA LYS A 126 -20.81 -1.69 -6.56
C LYS A 126 -20.93 -3.20 -6.72
N SER A 127 -19.84 -3.85 -7.10
CA SER A 127 -19.85 -5.26 -7.50
C SER A 127 -19.11 -6.18 -6.56
N TRP A 128 -18.34 -5.65 -5.58
CA TRP A 128 -17.43 -6.39 -4.72
C TRP A 128 -16.38 -7.18 -5.51
N GLN A 129 -16.10 -6.71 -6.73
CA GLN A 129 -15.08 -7.30 -7.59
C GLN A 129 -13.73 -6.69 -7.28
N GLN A 130 -12.78 -7.54 -6.92
CA GLN A 130 -11.38 -7.16 -6.87
C GLN A 130 -10.87 -6.93 -8.28
N MET A 131 -10.20 -5.80 -8.53
CA MET A 131 -9.64 -5.49 -9.84
C MET A 131 -8.14 -5.69 -9.90
N LEU A 132 -7.44 -5.43 -8.81
CA LEU A 132 -6.00 -5.64 -8.67
C LEU A 132 -5.67 -6.07 -7.24
N ARG A 133 -4.61 -6.88 -7.08
CA ARG A 133 -4.18 -7.34 -5.77
C ARG A 133 -2.72 -7.76 -5.68
N PHE A 134 -2.18 -7.66 -4.47
CA PHE A 134 -0.91 -8.26 -4.08
C PHE A 134 -1.17 -9.60 -3.40
N ASN A 135 -0.38 -10.61 -3.76
CA ASN A 135 -0.42 -11.91 -3.11
C ASN A 135 0.96 -12.26 -2.55
N ILE A 136 0.97 -12.98 -1.44
CA ILE A 136 2.16 -13.59 -0.86
C ILE A 136 1.97 -15.12 -0.86
N ALA A 137 3.03 -15.84 -1.25
CA ALA A 137 3.14 -17.29 -1.08
C ALA A 137 4.57 -17.59 -0.60
N GLY A 138 4.71 -17.99 0.66
CA GLY A 138 6.02 -18.08 1.29
C GLY A 138 6.70 -16.72 1.42
N SER A 139 7.74 -16.46 0.62
CA SER A 139 8.44 -15.17 0.50
C SER A 139 8.21 -14.50 -0.88
N GLU A 140 7.52 -15.17 -1.80
CA GLU A 140 7.18 -14.59 -3.09
C GLU A 140 6.08 -13.56 -2.93
N LEU A 141 6.33 -12.33 -3.40
CA LEU A 141 5.31 -11.29 -3.59
C LEU A 141 4.94 -11.25 -5.07
N SER A 142 3.67 -11.18 -5.37
CA SER A 142 3.19 -11.04 -6.75
C SER A 142 2.08 -10.00 -6.85
N PHE A 143 1.92 -9.42 -8.05
CA PHE A 143 0.85 -8.50 -8.36
C PHE A 143 0.01 -9.05 -9.50
N GLN A 144 -1.30 -8.95 -9.36
CA GLN A 144 -2.26 -9.60 -10.25
C GLN A 144 -3.36 -8.64 -10.67
N GLU A 145 -3.64 -8.61 -11.97
CA GLU A 145 -4.92 -8.21 -12.53
C GLU A 145 -5.94 -9.30 -12.24
N THR A 146 -6.97 -8.99 -11.47
CA THR A 146 -7.85 -10.01 -10.92
C THR A 146 -8.93 -10.44 -11.91
N ALA A 147 -9.47 -9.51 -12.69
CA ALA A 147 -10.54 -9.80 -13.65
C ALA A 147 -10.10 -10.82 -14.71
N ALA A 148 -8.91 -10.64 -15.30
CA ALA A 148 -8.33 -11.58 -16.24
C ALA A 148 -7.54 -12.73 -15.57
N LYS A 149 -7.44 -12.73 -14.25
CA LYS A 149 -6.61 -13.69 -13.47
C LYS A 149 -5.14 -13.69 -13.90
N LYS A 150 -4.64 -12.57 -14.42
CA LYS A 150 -3.30 -12.44 -15.00
C LYS A 150 -2.31 -11.97 -13.92
N VAL A 151 -1.26 -12.76 -13.68
CA VAL A 151 -0.13 -12.32 -12.88
C VAL A 151 0.73 -11.38 -13.74
N LEU A 152 0.87 -10.14 -13.29
CA LEU A 152 1.62 -9.10 -14.00
C LEU A 152 3.12 -9.21 -13.71
N TRP A 153 3.48 -9.51 -12.48
CA TRP A 153 4.86 -9.80 -12.07
C TRP A 153 4.92 -10.65 -10.79
N LYS A 154 6.10 -11.25 -10.57
CA LYS A 154 6.47 -11.99 -9.37
C LYS A 154 7.85 -11.54 -8.89
N LEU A 155 8.02 -11.47 -7.59
CA LEU A 155 9.28 -11.14 -6.93
C LEU A 155 9.55 -12.20 -5.84
N PRO A 156 10.47 -13.15 -6.06
CA PRO A 156 10.65 -14.33 -5.20
C PRO A 156 10.92 -14.01 -3.73
N GLU A 157 11.66 -12.94 -3.43
CA GLU A 157 11.97 -12.50 -2.06
C GLU A 157 11.33 -11.14 -1.73
N GLY A 158 10.26 -10.79 -2.46
CA GLY A 158 9.54 -9.52 -2.28
C GLY A 158 8.81 -9.41 -0.96
N ALA A 159 8.62 -10.53 -0.26
CA ALA A 159 8.04 -10.64 1.08
C ALA A 159 8.96 -11.46 2.00
N ALA A 160 10.27 -11.24 1.93
CA ALA A 160 11.22 -11.91 2.82
C ALA A 160 10.94 -11.54 4.29
N PRO A 161 10.88 -12.52 5.23
CA PRO A 161 10.58 -12.25 6.62
C PRO A 161 11.72 -11.50 7.33
N GLY A 162 11.41 -10.89 8.47
CA GLY A 162 12.38 -10.27 9.36
C GLY A 162 12.77 -8.83 9.00
N LYS A 163 12.16 -8.25 7.99
CA LYS A 163 12.39 -6.86 7.59
C LYS A 163 11.14 -6.20 7.04
N TRP A 164 11.07 -4.88 7.14
CA TRP A 164 10.02 -4.07 6.56
C TRP A 164 10.19 -3.94 5.05
N HIS A 165 9.09 -4.08 4.35
CA HIS A 165 8.94 -3.85 2.91
C HIS A 165 7.97 -2.70 2.68
N ARG A 166 8.23 -1.90 1.63
CA ARG A 166 7.35 -0.82 1.23
C ARG A 166 6.80 -1.06 -0.16
N VAL A 167 5.50 -0.92 -0.29
CA VAL A 167 4.77 -0.88 -1.56
C VAL A 167 4.37 0.56 -1.80
N ALA A 168 4.66 1.09 -2.98
CA ALA A 168 4.10 2.34 -3.47
C ALA A 168 3.48 2.10 -4.84
N MET A 169 2.40 2.79 -5.15
CA MET A 169 1.70 2.60 -6.41
C MET A 169 1.03 3.88 -6.90
N HIS A 170 0.98 3.99 -8.22
CA HIS A 170 0.17 4.93 -8.97
C HIS A 170 -0.84 4.15 -9.79
N ILE A 171 -2.11 4.44 -9.60
CA ILE A 171 -3.20 3.81 -10.35
C ILE A 171 -3.94 4.90 -11.11
N HIS A 172 -4.05 4.74 -12.42
CA HIS A 172 -4.96 5.53 -13.25
C HIS A 172 -6.21 4.71 -13.54
N TRP A 173 -7.34 5.17 -13.02
CA TRP A 173 -8.58 4.39 -13.02
C TRP A 173 -9.32 4.52 -14.35
N SER A 174 -9.61 3.40 -15.01
CA SER A 174 -10.44 3.37 -16.22
C SER A 174 -11.13 2.02 -16.45
N THR A 175 -12.27 2.09 -17.08
CA THR A 175 -12.99 0.94 -17.66
C THR A 175 -12.38 0.48 -18.98
N ASP A 176 -11.57 1.34 -19.63
CA ASP A 176 -10.84 1.03 -20.86
C ASP A 176 -9.49 0.38 -20.52
N PRO A 177 -9.21 -0.85 -20.98
CA PRO A 177 -7.95 -1.54 -20.70
C PRO A 177 -6.71 -0.88 -21.33
N GLU A 178 -6.86 -0.04 -22.35
CA GLU A 178 -5.74 0.69 -22.95
C GLU A 178 -5.39 1.97 -22.17
N VAL A 179 -6.32 2.49 -21.37
CA VAL A 179 -6.19 3.71 -20.59
C VAL A 179 -5.87 3.39 -19.12
N GLY A 180 -6.66 2.51 -18.52
CA GLY A 180 -6.45 2.09 -17.13
C GLY A 180 -5.07 1.50 -16.91
N SER A 181 -4.42 1.87 -15.82
CA SER A 181 -3.07 1.37 -15.53
C SER A 181 -2.78 1.29 -14.04
N ALA A 182 -1.84 0.43 -13.68
CA ALA A 182 -1.18 0.43 -12.38
C ALA A 182 0.33 0.36 -12.54
N GLU A 183 1.02 1.22 -11.84
CA GLU A 183 2.46 1.32 -11.76
C GLU A 183 2.88 1.11 -10.31
N VAL A 184 3.83 0.20 -10.07
CA VAL A 184 4.14 -0.28 -8.72
C VAL A 184 5.64 -0.20 -8.45
N TRP A 185 5.99 0.18 -7.23
CA TRP A 185 7.36 0.12 -6.69
C TRP A 185 7.38 -0.76 -5.45
N ILE A 186 8.34 -1.67 -5.38
CA ILE A 186 8.60 -2.50 -4.21
C ILE A 186 9.99 -2.15 -3.68
N ASN A 187 10.06 -1.65 -2.46
CA ASN A 187 11.30 -1.21 -1.82
C ASN A 187 12.08 -0.20 -2.69
N GLY A 188 11.38 0.73 -3.33
CA GLY A 188 11.94 1.73 -4.24
C GLY A 188 12.25 1.20 -5.65
N LYS A 189 12.19 -0.12 -5.89
CA LYS A 189 12.40 -0.72 -7.21
C LYS A 189 11.12 -0.64 -8.02
N HIS A 190 11.18 -0.01 -9.18
CA HIS A 190 10.07 0.04 -10.15
C HIS A 190 9.80 -1.35 -10.75
N MET A 191 8.55 -1.78 -10.68
CA MET A 191 8.09 -3.10 -11.15
C MET A 191 7.38 -3.06 -12.51
N GLY A 192 7.35 -1.88 -13.13
CA GLY A 192 6.70 -1.63 -14.42
C GLY A 192 5.33 -0.98 -14.30
N LYS A 193 4.90 -0.39 -15.41
CA LYS A 193 3.54 0.11 -15.63
C LYS A 193 2.78 -0.90 -16.47
N HIS A 194 1.62 -1.31 -16.01
CA HIS A 194 0.79 -2.30 -16.65
C HIS A 194 -0.57 -1.70 -16.98
N HIS A 195 -1.00 -1.85 -18.24
CA HIS A 195 -2.30 -1.40 -18.70
C HIS A 195 -3.31 -2.55 -18.60
N PHE A 196 -4.48 -2.26 -18.06
CA PHE A 196 -5.62 -3.17 -17.95
C PHE A 196 -6.85 -2.42 -17.46
N LYS A 197 -8.02 -3.00 -17.71
CA LYS A 197 -9.26 -2.51 -17.12
C LYS A 197 -9.20 -2.67 -15.60
N ASN A 198 -9.17 -1.56 -14.85
CA ASN A 198 -9.08 -1.56 -13.39
C ASN A 198 -10.30 -0.97 -12.68
N LEU A 199 -11.29 -0.51 -13.44
CA LEU A 199 -12.65 -0.22 -12.96
C LEU A 199 -13.65 -1.20 -13.57
N PRO A 200 -14.57 -1.79 -12.79
CA PRO A 200 -15.61 -2.66 -13.36
C PRO A 200 -16.65 -1.88 -14.16
N THR A 201 -17.06 -0.68 -13.69
CA THR A 201 -17.99 0.25 -14.31
C THR A 201 -17.55 1.69 -14.06
N GLN A 202 -18.00 2.63 -14.90
CA GLN A 202 -17.61 4.05 -14.80
C GLN A 202 -18.08 4.73 -13.50
N ASP A 203 -19.15 4.25 -12.89
CA ASP A 203 -19.70 4.75 -11.64
C ASP A 203 -19.21 4.03 -10.39
N ALA A 204 -18.28 3.06 -10.54
CA ALA A 204 -17.69 2.37 -9.43
C ALA A 204 -16.72 3.25 -8.66
N LEU A 205 -16.73 3.11 -7.33
CA LEU A 205 -15.69 3.58 -6.42
C LEU A 205 -14.88 2.39 -5.96
N MET A 206 -13.55 2.55 -5.99
CA MET A 206 -12.67 1.52 -5.49
C MET A 206 -12.25 1.85 -4.06
N PHE A 207 -12.10 0.82 -3.25
CA PHE A 207 -11.56 0.92 -1.90
C PHE A 207 -10.47 -0.14 -1.71
N THR A 208 -9.56 0.10 -0.77
CA THR A 208 -8.47 -0.84 -0.49
C THR A 208 -8.68 -1.57 0.82
N GLN A 209 -8.23 -2.82 0.86
CA GLN A 209 -8.16 -3.64 2.05
C GLN A 209 -6.73 -4.21 2.15
N ILE A 210 -6.13 -4.10 3.34
CA ILE A 210 -4.76 -4.55 3.60
C ILE A 210 -4.77 -5.42 4.85
N GLY A 211 -4.22 -6.62 4.74
CA GLY A 211 -4.22 -7.58 5.82
C GLY A 211 -3.90 -8.98 5.33
N ILE A 212 -4.66 -9.96 5.79
CA ILE A 212 -4.56 -11.35 5.32
C ILE A 212 -5.95 -11.83 4.92
N LEU A 213 -6.09 -12.25 3.66
CA LEU A 213 -7.18 -13.08 3.19
C LEU A 213 -6.59 -14.34 2.57
N ARG A 214 -7.04 -15.51 3.05
CA ARG A 214 -6.54 -16.82 2.58
C ARG A 214 -7.63 -17.87 2.62
N THR A 215 -7.40 -19.02 1.97
CA THR A 215 -8.19 -20.22 2.23
C THR A 215 -7.97 -20.65 3.68
N GLN A 216 -9.03 -21.13 4.34
CA GLN A 216 -8.96 -21.54 5.73
C GLN A 216 -7.89 -22.62 5.95
N GLU A 217 -7.01 -22.37 6.90
CA GLU A 217 -5.99 -23.30 7.35
C GLU A 217 -5.69 -23.11 8.84
N LYS A 218 -5.14 -24.15 9.50
CA LYS A 218 -4.89 -24.14 10.95
C LYS A 218 -3.67 -23.28 11.35
N THR A 219 -2.84 -22.90 10.42
CA THR A 219 -1.62 -22.15 10.68
C THR A 219 -1.94 -20.77 11.25
N VAL A 220 -1.28 -20.42 12.35
CA VAL A 220 -1.31 -19.05 12.88
C VAL A 220 -0.33 -18.19 12.08
N GLU A 221 -0.81 -17.11 11.50
CA GLU A 221 0.01 -16.17 10.73
C GLU A 221 -0.19 -14.74 11.21
N GLU A 222 0.89 -13.99 11.15
CA GLU A 222 0.92 -12.60 11.58
C GLU A 222 1.62 -11.75 10.52
N ILE A 223 1.09 -10.57 10.28
CA ILE A 223 1.77 -9.50 9.56
C ILE A 223 1.63 -8.18 10.32
N PHE A 224 2.57 -7.28 10.12
CA PHE A 224 2.47 -5.91 10.59
C PHE A 224 2.30 -5.01 9.37
N ILE A 225 1.46 -3.99 9.51
CA ILE A 225 1.16 -2.99 8.49
C ILE A 225 1.44 -1.62 9.11
N ASP A 226 2.06 -0.73 8.34
CA ASP A 226 2.37 0.61 8.83
C ASP A 226 2.58 1.59 7.67
N GLY A 227 2.65 2.88 7.96
CA GLY A 227 2.98 3.94 7.01
C GLY A 227 2.07 3.98 5.79
N ALA A 228 0.80 3.56 5.95
CA ALA A 228 -0.16 3.67 4.87
C ALA A 228 -0.53 5.13 4.62
N ILE A 229 -0.49 5.55 3.36
CA ILE A 229 -0.71 6.94 2.98
C ILE A 229 -1.30 7.05 1.58
N GLU A 230 -2.17 8.02 1.39
CA GLU A 230 -2.65 8.50 0.10
C GLU A 230 -2.27 9.97 -0.07
N THR A 231 -1.68 10.32 -1.20
CA THR A 231 -1.23 11.68 -1.52
C THR A 231 -1.72 12.11 -2.90
N ASP A 232 -1.51 13.38 -3.25
CA ASP A 232 -1.73 13.91 -4.59
C ASP A 232 -0.43 14.02 -5.41
N ASN A 233 0.69 13.51 -4.89
CA ASN A 233 2.02 13.67 -5.50
C ASN A 233 2.82 12.36 -5.49
N LEU A 234 3.13 11.85 -6.68
CA LEU A 234 3.90 10.62 -6.84
C LEU A 234 5.34 10.76 -6.33
N THR A 235 6.01 11.88 -6.60
CA THR A 235 7.42 12.06 -6.22
C THR A 235 7.57 12.00 -4.71
N GLU A 236 6.75 12.73 -3.96
CA GLU A 236 6.77 12.67 -2.50
C GLU A 236 6.45 11.26 -1.99
N LEU A 237 5.47 10.59 -2.57
CA LEU A 237 5.12 9.22 -2.19
C LEU A 237 6.32 8.28 -2.33
N LEU A 238 7.11 8.43 -3.41
CA LEU A 238 8.27 7.57 -3.69
C LEU A 238 9.49 7.90 -2.82
N GLU A 239 9.68 9.16 -2.45
CA GLU A 239 10.81 9.60 -1.62
C GLU A 239 10.58 9.37 -0.14
N ARG A 240 9.30 9.36 0.27
CA ARG A 240 8.89 9.24 1.67
C ARG A 240 9.33 7.91 2.28
N ASP A 241 9.95 7.99 3.46
CA ASP A 241 10.31 6.85 4.32
C ASP A 241 11.23 5.80 3.67
N THR A 242 11.88 6.12 2.57
CA THR A 242 12.77 5.19 1.84
C THR A 242 13.92 4.70 2.71
N HIS A 243 14.39 5.51 3.67
CA HIS A 243 15.46 5.18 4.62
C HIS A 243 15.04 4.10 5.65
N LEU A 244 13.74 3.84 5.80
CA LEU A 244 13.18 2.83 6.69
C LEU A 244 13.01 1.45 6.02
N ILE A 245 13.14 1.38 4.70
CA ILE A 245 13.04 0.14 3.94
C ILE A 245 14.12 -0.83 4.40
N GLY A 246 13.72 -2.07 4.70
CA GLY A 246 14.64 -3.09 5.22
C GLY A 246 14.90 -3.00 6.73
N LYS A 247 14.31 -2.03 7.44
CA LYS A 247 14.36 -1.96 8.91
C LYS A 247 13.91 -3.29 9.50
N THR A 248 14.61 -3.74 10.53
CA THR A 248 14.29 -4.95 11.29
C THR A 248 13.59 -4.59 12.59
N CYS A 249 12.80 -5.52 13.11
CA CYS A 249 12.20 -5.37 14.42
C CYS A 249 13.09 -5.99 15.51
N PRO A 250 13.04 -5.50 16.75
CA PRO A 250 13.72 -6.12 17.87
C PRO A 250 13.32 -7.59 17.99
N ALA A 251 14.29 -8.47 18.25
CA ALA A 251 13.97 -9.85 18.59
C ALA A 251 13.09 -9.85 19.84
N LYS A 252 11.95 -10.55 19.82
CA LYS A 252 11.18 -10.75 21.06
C LYS A 252 12.08 -11.49 22.04
N ILE A 253 12.41 -10.84 23.12
CA ILE A 253 13.01 -11.51 24.28
C ILE A 253 11.85 -12.29 24.91
N ASP A 254 11.79 -13.60 24.65
CA ASP A 254 10.87 -14.46 25.36
C ASP A 254 11.20 -14.37 26.84
N LYS A 255 10.42 -13.59 27.58
CA LYS A 255 10.49 -13.59 29.04
C LYS A 255 9.83 -14.91 29.47
N HIS A 256 10.69 -15.91 29.76
CA HIS A 256 10.31 -17.14 30.45
C HIS A 256 9.80 -16.84 31.86
#